data_e74bae2b55fe3d9a3fcf9b197609a35a
#
_entry.id   e74bae2b55fe3d9a3fcf9b197609a35a
#
_cell.length_a   1.000
_cell.length_b   1.000
_cell.length_c   1.000
_cell.angle_alpha   90.00
_cell.angle_beta   90.00
_cell.angle_gamma   90.00
#
_symmetry.space_group_name_H-M   'P 1'
#
loop_
_entity.id
_entity.type
_entity.pdbx_description
1 polymer ?
#
loop_
_entity_poly.entity_id
_entity_poly.type
_entity_poly.pdbx_seq_one_letter_code
_entity_poly.pdbx_strand_id
1 'polypeptide(L)'
;MMDWGVYVHIPFCRQKCFYCDFPSFAGREALMAEYTQALCREIAVQGSLLREKGMGMPATIYIGGGTPTVLPVKLLETILAALQAAFGEAAEFTIEANPGTVEPGLFPRLRSWGVNRLSLGVQSFDDGLLRRIGRIHRASDVRQAVAAARRAGFANISLDLMYGLPGQSMEQLAASVEQALALQPQHISIYGLQVEEGTVFARQQEAGRLELPDEQQTEAMYDYMTSVLPSAGYERYEISNFARPGFASRHNTGYWRDVPYLGLGAAAHSYWEGQRLENPAELSAYMDRIAAGRPAGQLEEPATREIQMGEFCFLALRTARGIDKAAFAVKFGRLIDSVYHRPIEEMKGRGLLAEDESCLHLTPLGMKYGNIVFEAFLL
;
A
#
# COMPACT_ATOMS: atom_id res chain seq x y z
N MET A 1 -13.92 -21.15 -0.85
CA MET A 1 -13.96 -20.03 -1.83
C MET A 1 -12.57 -19.43 -1.85
N MET A 2 -12.07 -19.08 -3.03
CA MET A 2 -10.77 -18.41 -3.17
C MET A 2 -10.89 -17.00 -2.56
N ASP A 3 -9.99 -16.62 -1.65
CA ASP A 3 -9.89 -15.24 -1.18
C ASP A 3 -9.40 -14.37 -2.34
N TRP A 4 -9.99 -13.21 -2.55
CA TRP A 4 -9.55 -12.22 -3.55
C TRP A 4 -9.86 -10.81 -3.07
N GLY A 5 -9.22 -9.80 -3.68
CA GLY A 5 -9.35 -8.41 -3.28
C GLY A 5 -9.76 -7.48 -4.41
N VAL A 6 -10.27 -6.30 -4.07
CA VAL A 6 -10.52 -5.18 -4.99
C VAL A 6 -9.67 -4.00 -4.56
N TYR A 7 -8.87 -3.47 -5.49
CA TYR A 7 -8.17 -2.19 -5.35
C TYR A 7 -8.84 -1.14 -6.23
N VAL A 8 -9.09 0.04 -5.68
CA VAL A 8 -9.67 1.18 -6.42
C VAL A 8 -8.70 2.35 -6.37
N HIS A 9 -8.23 2.78 -7.52
CA HIS A 9 -7.33 3.91 -7.62
C HIS A 9 -8.08 5.22 -7.80
N ILE A 10 -7.80 6.19 -6.93
CA ILE A 10 -8.30 7.57 -7.04
C ILE A 10 -7.11 8.49 -7.31
N PRO A 11 -6.87 8.89 -8.56
CA PRO A 11 -5.64 9.55 -8.97
C PRO A 11 -5.63 11.08 -8.71
N PHE A 12 -6.33 11.56 -7.71
CA PHE A 12 -6.41 12.99 -7.44
C PHE A 12 -5.73 13.35 -6.13
N CYS A 13 -4.97 14.47 -6.16
CA CYS A 13 -4.38 15.08 -4.99
C CYS A 13 -4.68 16.58 -4.99
N ARG A 14 -4.83 17.18 -3.82
CA ARG A 14 -4.88 18.65 -3.70
C ARG A 14 -3.52 19.27 -4.03
N GLN A 15 -2.44 18.59 -3.63
CA GLN A 15 -1.04 18.92 -3.94
C GLN A 15 -0.24 17.61 -3.99
N LYS A 16 0.66 17.48 -4.98
CA LYS A 16 1.56 16.32 -5.07
C LYS A 16 2.74 16.55 -4.12
N CYS A 17 3.00 15.59 -3.25
CA CYS A 17 4.15 15.63 -2.33
C CYS A 17 5.47 15.55 -3.11
N PHE A 18 6.54 16.12 -2.58
CA PHE A 18 7.81 16.28 -3.30
C PHE A 18 8.55 14.97 -3.55
N TYR A 19 8.22 13.92 -2.81
CA TYR A 19 8.79 12.57 -2.92
C TYR A 19 7.91 11.59 -3.70
N CYS A 20 6.66 11.95 -4.01
CA CYS A 20 5.65 10.98 -4.48
C CYS A 20 5.78 10.72 -5.97
N ASP A 21 5.98 9.46 -6.33
CA ASP A 21 5.99 8.93 -7.69
C ASP A 21 4.65 8.33 -8.12
N PHE A 22 3.75 8.04 -7.16
CA PHE A 22 2.45 7.42 -7.48
C PHE A 22 1.70 8.18 -8.58
N PRO A 23 1.03 7.44 -9.49
CA PRO A 23 0.17 8.04 -10.52
C PRO A 23 -0.94 8.88 -9.90
N SER A 24 -0.70 10.18 -9.76
CA SER A 24 -1.64 11.11 -9.12
C SER A 24 -1.47 12.51 -9.69
N PHE A 25 -2.59 13.25 -9.76
CA PHE A 25 -2.67 14.54 -10.43
C PHE A 25 -3.23 15.61 -9.47
N ALA A 26 -2.52 16.72 -9.35
CA ALA A 26 -3.04 17.94 -8.73
C ALA A 26 -3.53 18.91 -9.81
N GLY A 27 -4.53 19.75 -9.48
CA GLY A 27 -5.09 20.73 -10.41
C GLY A 27 -5.93 20.12 -11.54
N ARG A 28 -6.50 18.93 -11.31
CA ARG A 28 -7.38 18.22 -12.26
C ARG A 28 -8.80 18.03 -11.70
N GLU A 29 -9.23 18.89 -10.80
CA GLU A 29 -10.54 18.81 -10.11
C GLU A 29 -11.71 18.79 -11.10
N ALA A 30 -11.59 19.49 -12.24
CA ALA A 30 -12.59 19.51 -13.31
C ALA A 30 -12.91 18.11 -13.87
N LEU A 31 -11.94 17.17 -13.81
CA LEU A 31 -12.13 15.82 -14.34
C LEU A 31 -12.73 14.84 -13.30
N MET A 32 -12.85 15.22 -12.04
CA MET A 32 -13.29 14.30 -10.97
C MET A 32 -14.67 13.71 -11.24
N ALA A 33 -15.61 14.48 -11.75
CA ALA A 33 -16.96 14.00 -12.03
C ALA A 33 -17.00 13.00 -13.20
N GLU A 34 -16.29 13.30 -14.28
CA GLU A 34 -16.21 12.43 -15.45
C GLU A 34 -15.46 11.14 -15.13
N TYR A 35 -14.34 11.24 -14.41
CA TYR A 35 -13.59 10.09 -13.90
C TYR A 35 -14.46 9.19 -13.01
N THR A 36 -15.23 9.78 -12.08
CA THR A 36 -16.13 9.02 -11.23
C THR A 36 -17.16 8.24 -12.04
N GLN A 37 -17.72 8.83 -13.11
CA GLN A 37 -18.66 8.14 -13.98
C GLN A 37 -18.00 6.97 -14.73
N ALA A 38 -16.78 7.17 -15.25
CA ALA A 38 -16.02 6.11 -15.91
C ALA A 38 -15.71 4.97 -14.95
N LEU A 39 -15.20 5.29 -13.75
CA LEU A 39 -14.90 4.31 -12.71
C LEU A 39 -16.14 3.51 -12.28
N CYS A 40 -17.29 4.15 -12.09
CA CYS A 40 -18.52 3.46 -11.74
C CYS A 40 -19.01 2.53 -12.87
N ARG A 41 -18.80 2.88 -14.13
CA ARG A 41 -19.06 1.97 -15.27
C ARG A 41 -18.15 0.76 -15.26
N GLU A 42 -16.86 0.96 -15.03
CA GLU A 42 -15.89 -0.14 -14.89
C GLU A 42 -16.29 -1.07 -13.74
N ILE A 43 -16.58 -0.52 -12.56
CA ILE A 43 -17.06 -1.28 -11.39
C ILE A 43 -18.28 -2.14 -11.74
N ALA A 44 -19.27 -1.58 -12.43
CA ALA A 44 -20.50 -2.28 -12.79
C ALA A 44 -20.23 -3.43 -13.77
N VAL A 45 -19.41 -3.20 -14.79
CA VAL A 45 -19.03 -4.22 -15.80
C VAL A 45 -18.27 -5.36 -15.13
N GLN A 46 -17.24 -5.05 -14.35
CA GLN A 46 -16.41 -6.05 -13.67
C GLN A 46 -17.22 -6.84 -12.65
N GLY A 47 -18.08 -6.19 -11.87
CA GLY A 47 -18.98 -6.86 -10.94
C GLY A 47 -19.94 -7.82 -11.62
N SER A 48 -20.43 -7.50 -12.82
CA SER A 48 -21.29 -8.40 -13.61
C SER A 48 -20.51 -9.61 -14.11
N LEU A 49 -19.33 -9.40 -14.69
CA LEU A 49 -18.46 -10.47 -15.19
C LEU A 49 -18.07 -11.48 -14.10
N LEU A 50 -17.73 -10.98 -12.91
CA LEU A 50 -17.35 -11.85 -11.79
C LEU A 50 -18.54 -12.61 -11.22
N ARG A 51 -19.74 -12.01 -11.18
CA ARG A 51 -20.97 -12.75 -10.81
C ARG A 51 -21.32 -13.85 -11.82
N GLU A 52 -21.18 -13.58 -13.11
CA GLU A 52 -21.39 -14.59 -14.17
C GLU A 52 -20.41 -15.76 -14.06
N LYS A 53 -19.17 -15.49 -13.62
CA LYS A 53 -18.16 -16.53 -13.31
C LYS A 53 -18.43 -17.24 -11.97
N GLY A 54 -19.48 -16.89 -11.23
CA GLY A 54 -19.81 -17.50 -9.95
C GLY A 54 -18.85 -17.11 -8.80
N MET A 55 -18.14 -16.01 -8.95
CA MET A 55 -17.24 -15.52 -7.90
C MET A 55 -18.04 -14.99 -6.72
N GLY A 56 -17.61 -15.36 -5.51
CA GLY A 56 -18.14 -14.80 -4.26
C GLY A 56 -17.73 -13.34 -4.05
N MET A 57 -18.12 -12.77 -2.92
CA MET A 57 -17.71 -11.42 -2.52
C MET A 57 -16.19 -11.36 -2.26
N PRO A 58 -15.52 -10.21 -2.53
CA PRO A 58 -14.12 -10.03 -2.20
C PRO A 58 -13.89 -10.06 -0.69
N ALA A 59 -12.77 -10.61 -0.26
CA ALA A 59 -12.36 -10.56 1.13
C ALA A 59 -11.98 -9.13 1.56
N THR A 60 -11.45 -8.34 0.62
CA THR A 60 -10.97 -6.98 0.88
C THR A 60 -11.36 -6.02 -0.24
N ILE A 61 -11.69 -4.77 0.14
CA ILE A 61 -11.78 -3.62 -0.77
C ILE A 61 -10.83 -2.54 -0.23
N TYR A 62 -10.01 -1.98 -1.10
CA TYR A 62 -9.06 -0.94 -0.75
C TYR A 62 -9.16 0.24 -1.73
N ILE A 63 -9.46 1.43 -1.23
CA ILE A 63 -9.50 2.67 -2.01
C ILE A 63 -8.27 3.50 -1.66
N GLY A 64 -7.37 3.66 -2.63
CA GLY A 64 -6.09 4.36 -2.44
C GLY A 64 -5.66 5.15 -3.66
N GLY A 65 -4.36 5.41 -3.76
CA GLY A 65 -3.72 6.06 -4.90
C GLY A 65 -3.19 7.45 -4.61
N GLY A 66 -3.84 8.50 -5.10
CA GLY A 66 -3.51 9.88 -4.74
C GLY A 66 -4.00 10.21 -3.34
N THR A 67 -5.21 10.70 -3.23
CA THR A 67 -5.87 11.00 -1.94
C THR A 67 -7.38 10.87 -2.14
N PRO A 68 -7.99 9.72 -1.85
CA PRO A 68 -9.43 9.50 -2.08
C PRO A 68 -10.34 10.55 -1.43
N THR A 69 -9.95 11.07 -0.27
CA THR A 69 -10.69 12.09 0.48
C THR A 69 -10.62 13.52 -0.10
N VAL A 70 -9.96 13.70 -1.24
CA VAL A 70 -10.01 14.97 -2.02
C VAL A 70 -11.27 15.04 -2.87
N LEU A 71 -11.85 13.90 -3.23
CA LEU A 71 -13.10 13.89 -3.97
C LEU A 71 -14.22 14.57 -3.18
N PRO A 72 -15.06 15.39 -3.85
CA PRO A 72 -16.32 15.83 -3.26
C PRO A 72 -17.11 14.66 -2.70
N VAL A 73 -17.66 14.82 -1.50
CA VAL A 73 -18.33 13.72 -0.76
C VAL A 73 -19.37 12.99 -1.61
N LYS A 74 -20.14 13.71 -2.43
CA LYS A 74 -21.13 13.11 -3.34
C LYS A 74 -20.52 12.17 -4.37
N LEU A 75 -19.37 12.53 -4.93
CA LEU A 75 -18.67 11.67 -5.90
C LEU A 75 -18.10 10.42 -5.22
N LEU A 76 -17.54 10.59 -4.04
CA LEU A 76 -17.05 9.46 -3.25
C LEU A 76 -18.19 8.50 -2.87
N GLU A 77 -19.35 9.03 -2.42
CA GLU A 77 -20.54 8.23 -2.14
C GLU A 77 -21.06 7.49 -3.39
N THR A 78 -20.96 8.11 -4.58
CA THR A 78 -21.33 7.43 -5.83
C THR A 78 -20.44 6.21 -6.10
N ILE A 79 -19.13 6.32 -5.86
CA ILE A 79 -18.19 5.20 -5.99
C ILE A 79 -18.49 4.12 -4.95
N LEU A 80 -18.71 4.51 -3.69
CA LEU A 80 -19.01 3.58 -2.60
C LEU A 80 -20.31 2.80 -2.87
N ALA A 81 -21.34 3.47 -3.37
CA ALA A 81 -22.61 2.84 -3.80
C ALA A 81 -22.39 1.84 -4.94
N ALA A 82 -21.58 2.20 -5.94
CA ALA A 82 -21.25 1.31 -7.06
C ALA A 82 -20.49 0.07 -6.58
N LEU A 83 -19.53 0.23 -5.67
CA LEU A 83 -18.77 -0.88 -5.09
C LEU A 83 -19.67 -1.82 -4.29
N GLN A 84 -20.56 -1.27 -3.46
CA GLN A 84 -21.51 -2.06 -2.69
C GLN A 84 -22.47 -2.85 -3.60
N ALA A 85 -22.98 -2.21 -4.66
CA ALA A 85 -23.87 -2.87 -5.63
C ALA A 85 -23.16 -3.97 -6.44
N ALA A 86 -21.88 -3.77 -6.77
CA ALA A 86 -21.11 -4.71 -7.58
C ALA A 86 -20.55 -5.88 -6.76
N PHE A 87 -20.03 -5.63 -5.56
CA PHE A 87 -19.21 -6.57 -4.80
C PHE A 87 -19.76 -6.89 -3.40
N GLY A 88 -20.78 -6.17 -2.92
CA GLY A 88 -21.34 -6.39 -1.58
C GLY A 88 -20.40 -5.90 -0.47
N GLU A 89 -20.46 -6.60 0.67
CA GLU A 89 -19.64 -6.28 1.86
C GLU A 89 -18.31 -7.04 1.82
N ALA A 90 -17.24 -6.38 2.24
CA ALA A 90 -15.93 -6.99 2.42
C ALA A 90 -15.56 -7.05 3.91
N ALA A 91 -14.82 -8.09 4.32
CA ALA A 91 -14.37 -8.22 5.71
C ALA A 91 -13.40 -7.09 6.12
N GLU A 92 -12.58 -6.60 5.17
CA GLU A 92 -11.77 -5.40 5.33
C GLU A 92 -12.08 -4.43 4.18
N PHE A 93 -12.61 -3.26 4.51
CA PHE A 93 -12.83 -2.18 3.57
C PHE A 93 -12.03 -0.95 4.02
N THR A 94 -10.91 -0.73 3.34
CA THR A 94 -9.94 0.34 3.64
C THR A 94 -10.14 1.54 2.73
N ILE A 95 -9.98 2.75 3.28
CA ILE A 95 -9.79 3.97 2.51
C ILE A 95 -8.58 4.75 3.03
N GLU A 96 -7.78 5.28 2.11
CA GLU A 96 -6.70 6.21 2.42
C GLU A 96 -7.23 7.63 2.59
N ALA A 97 -6.64 8.37 3.53
CA ALA A 97 -6.95 9.76 3.74
C ALA A 97 -5.71 10.58 4.09
N ASN A 98 -5.67 11.82 3.59
CA ASN A 98 -4.74 12.82 4.10
C ASN A 98 -5.46 13.60 5.21
N PRO A 99 -4.87 13.72 6.42
CA PRO A 99 -5.49 14.44 7.54
C PRO A 99 -5.99 15.85 7.19
N GLY A 100 -5.30 16.57 6.28
CA GLY A 100 -5.69 17.91 5.84
C GLY A 100 -6.80 17.96 4.78
N THR A 101 -7.34 16.80 4.35
CA THR A 101 -8.45 16.74 3.36
C THR A 101 -9.73 16.15 3.93
N VAL A 102 -9.77 15.88 5.23
CA VAL A 102 -10.94 15.29 5.89
C VAL A 102 -11.96 16.39 6.20
N GLU A 103 -13.07 16.37 5.48
CA GLU A 103 -14.18 17.28 5.74
C GLU A 103 -14.97 16.88 7.01
N PRO A 104 -15.56 17.83 7.73
CA PRO A 104 -16.46 17.52 8.85
C PRO A 104 -17.59 16.58 8.42
N GLY A 105 -17.83 15.51 9.16
CA GLY A 105 -18.88 14.53 8.89
C GLY A 105 -18.54 13.47 7.83
N LEU A 106 -17.34 13.48 7.23
CA LEU A 106 -16.93 12.46 6.24
C LEU A 106 -16.87 11.06 6.87
N PHE A 107 -16.22 10.91 8.01
CA PHE A 107 -16.02 9.58 8.61
C PHE A 107 -17.32 8.84 8.97
N PRO A 108 -18.37 9.45 9.57
CA PRO A 108 -19.65 8.78 9.75
C PRO A 108 -20.27 8.30 8.43
N ARG A 109 -20.13 9.05 7.33
CA ARG A 109 -20.61 8.64 6.01
C ARG A 109 -19.83 7.44 5.47
N LEU A 110 -18.50 7.45 5.58
CA LEU A 110 -17.68 6.29 5.19
C LEU A 110 -18.10 5.03 5.96
N ARG A 111 -18.34 5.15 7.26
CA ARG A 111 -18.83 4.03 8.09
C ARG A 111 -20.18 3.51 7.61
N SER A 112 -21.13 4.37 7.25
CA SER A 112 -22.44 3.95 6.75
C SER A 112 -22.37 3.20 5.41
N TRP A 113 -21.28 3.38 4.65
CA TRP A 113 -20.99 2.66 3.42
C TRP A 113 -20.11 1.40 3.63
N GLY A 114 -19.91 0.96 4.87
CA GLY A 114 -19.18 -0.27 5.17
C GLY A 114 -17.67 -0.12 5.30
N VAL A 115 -17.10 1.08 5.10
CA VAL A 115 -15.66 1.31 5.33
C VAL A 115 -15.35 1.04 6.80
N ASN A 116 -14.42 0.12 7.08
CA ASN A 116 -14.11 -0.31 8.44
C ASN A 116 -12.65 -0.13 8.84
N ARG A 117 -11.77 0.25 7.90
CA ARG A 117 -10.36 0.57 8.14
C ARG A 117 -9.99 1.90 7.49
N LEU A 118 -9.21 2.73 8.19
CA LEU A 118 -8.64 3.97 7.67
C LEU A 118 -7.13 3.87 7.64
N SER A 119 -6.48 4.37 6.56
CA SER A 119 -5.05 4.62 6.50
C SER A 119 -4.81 6.12 6.38
N LEU A 120 -4.13 6.70 7.36
CA LEU A 120 -3.88 8.13 7.44
C LEU A 120 -2.43 8.42 7.09
N GLY A 121 -2.18 9.11 5.99
CA GLY A 121 -0.86 9.53 5.56
C GLY A 121 -0.31 10.68 6.43
N VAL A 122 0.25 10.34 7.58
CA VAL A 122 0.79 11.28 8.58
C VAL A 122 2.18 11.76 8.22
N GLN A 123 3.06 10.85 7.88
CA GLN A 123 4.47 11.00 7.53
C GLN A 123 5.35 11.50 8.69
N SER A 124 4.99 12.57 9.37
CA SER A 124 5.69 13.14 10.53
C SER A 124 4.72 13.92 11.43
N PHE A 125 5.10 14.12 12.69
CA PHE A 125 4.44 15.08 13.59
C PHE A 125 5.23 16.39 13.75
N ASP A 126 6.28 16.59 12.95
CA ASP A 126 7.00 17.85 12.86
C ASP A 126 6.48 18.69 11.68
N ASP A 127 5.88 19.85 11.98
CA ASP A 127 5.31 20.73 10.96
C ASP A 127 6.38 21.32 10.00
N GLY A 128 7.65 21.39 10.42
CA GLY A 128 8.75 21.81 9.57
C GLY A 128 9.08 20.75 8.52
N LEU A 129 9.19 19.49 8.94
CA LEU A 129 9.41 18.36 8.05
C LEU A 129 8.21 18.17 7.11
N LEU A 130 6.98 18.28 7.59
CA LEU A 130 5.78 18.19 6.74
C LEU A 130 5.81 19.21 5.60
N ARG A 131 6.16 20.46 5.88
CA ARG A 131 6.34 21.49 4.83
C ARG A 131 7.45 21.15 3.85
N ARG A 132 8.60 20.65 4.34
CA ARG A 132 9.74 20.26 3.49
C ARG A 132 9.41 19.16 2.49
N ILE A 133 8.52 18.24 2.85
CA ILE A 133 8.09 17.14 1.96
C ILE A 133 6.84 17.49 1.15
N GLY A 134 6.35 18.73 1.20
CA GLY A 134 5.19 19.18 0.44
C GLY A 134 3.83 18.70 0.98
N ARG A 135 3.74 18.43 2.31
CA ARG A 135 2.45 18.08 2.95
C ARG A 135 1.65 19.32 3.26
N ILE A 136 0.33 19.22 3.04
CA ILE A 136 -0.62 20.34 3.26
C ILE A 136 -1.19 20.37 4.69
N HIS A 137 -1.07 19.29 5.44
CA HIS A 137 -1.57 19.15 6.80
C HIS A 137 -0.50 19.45 7.84
N ARG A 138 -0.94 19.64 9.06
CA ARG A 138 -0.12 19.83 10.27
C ARG A 138 -0.32 18.67 11.24
N ALA A 139 0.56 18.51 12.21
CA ALA A 139 0.43 17.54 13.28
C ALA A 139 -0.90 17.66 14.07
N SER A 140 -1.45 18.89 14.20
CA SER A 140 -2.76 19.13 14.81
C SER A 140 -3.90 18.45 14.04
N ASP A 141 -3.82 18.44 12.70
CA ASP A 141 -4.86 17.88 11.83
C ASP A 141 -4.91 16.35 11.97
N VAL A 142 -3.74 15.72 12.18
CA VAL A 142 -3.66 14.28 12.46
C VAL A 142 -4.42 13.92 13.73
N ARG A 143 -4.17 14.66 14.82
CA ARG A 143 -4.88 14.42 16.10
C ARG A 143 -6.37 14.61 15.97
N GLN A 144 -6.81 15.64 15.24
CA GLN A 144 -8.23 15.92 14.96
C GLN A 144 -8.85 14.81 14.10
N ALA A 145 -8.16 14.36 13.05
CA ALA A 145 -8.64 13.28 12.17
C ALA A 145 -8.81 11.96 12.93
N VAL A 146 -7.81 11.55 13.73
CA VAL A 146 -7.91 10.33 14.56
C VAL A 146 -9.06 10.44 15.57
N ALA A 147 -9.20 11.57 16.25
CA ALA A 147 -10.30 11.78 17.20
C ALA A 147 -11.67 11.74 16.50
N ALA A 148 -11.79 12.33 15.31
CA ALA A 148 -13.02 12.31 14.50
C ALA A 148 -13.34 10.89 14.00
N ALA A 149 -12.33 10.13 13.54
CA ALA A 149 -12.50 8.75 13.12
C ALA A 149 -13.01 7.86 14.26
N ARG A 150 -12.45 8.00 15.46
CA ARG A 150 -12.92 7.26 16.64
C ARG A 150 -14.35 7.60 17.04
N ARG A 151 -14.71 8.90 17.04
CA ARG A 151 -16.10 9.31 17.28
C ARG A 151 -17.06 8.74 16.25
N ALA A 152 -16.60 8.51 15.02
CA ALA A 152 -17.39 7.85 13.97
C ALA A 152 -17.43 6.32 14.09
N GLY A 153 -16.76 5.72 15.10
CA GLY A 153 -16.77 4.29 15.35
C GLY A 153 -15.70 3.49 14.57
N PHE A 154 -14.64 4.14 14.04
CA PHE A 154 -13.51 3.40 13.48
C PHE A 154 -12.66 2.79 14.59
N ALA A 155 -12.62 1.45 14.61
CA ALA A 155 -11.78 0.67 15.52
C ALA A 155 -10.45 0.24 14.87
N ASN A 156 -10.28 0.39 13.55
CA ASN A 156 -9.06 0.02 12.81
C ASN A 156 -8.52 1.25 12.08
N ILE A 157 -7.49 1.86 12.66
CA ILE A 157 -6.82 3.06 12.13
C ILE A 157 -5.34 2.76 11.95
N SER A 158 -4.82 2.99 10.75
CA SER A 158 -3.42 2.98 10.40
C SER A 158 -2.87 4.40 10.36
N LEU A 159 -1.65 4.58 10.87
CA LEU A 159 -0.86 5.80 10.69
C LEU A 159 0.39 5.47 9.88
N ASP A 160 0.59 6.18 8.78
CA ASP A 160 1.75 5.99 7.92
C ASP A 160 2.80 7.04 8.27
N LEU A 161 4.00 6.59 8.66
CA LEU A 161 5.15 7.41 9.04
C LEU A 161 6.30 7.25 8.06
N MET A 162 7.13 8.28 7.94
CA MET A 162 8.35 8.23 7.14
C MET A 162 9.57 8.58 7.99
N TYR A 163 10.69 7.92 7.66
CA TYR A 163 12.02 8.24 8.19
C TYR A 163 12.99 8.55 7.05
N GLY A 164 14.13 9.12 7.38
CA GLY A 164 15.11 9.57 6.38
C GLY A 164 14.67 10.82 5.61
N LEU A 165 13.75 11.62 6.16
CA LEU A 165 13.27 12.84 5.51
C LEU A 165 14.38 13.90 5.44
N PRO A 166 14.35 14.81 4.44
CA PRO A 166 15.36 15.86 4.32
C PRO A 166 15.52 16.69 5.60
N GLY A 167 16.74 16.65 6.16
CA GLY A 167 17.09 17.35 7.41
C GLY A 167 16.38 16.82 8.65
N GLN A 168 15.89 15.59 8.65
CA GLN A 168 15.28 14.96 9.82
C GLN A 168 16.37 14.51 10.80
N SER A 169 16.23 14.88 12.07
CA SER A 169 17.05 14.35 13.15
C SER A 169 16.41 13.11 13.80
N MET A 170 17.22 12.36 14.58
CA MET A 170 16.75 11.24 15.38
C MET A 170 15.71 11.67 16.42
N GLU A 171 15.90 12.85 17.05
CA GLU A 171 14.99 13.40 18.05
C GLU A 171 13.63 13.73 17.43
N GLN A 172 13.61 14.28 16.21
CA GLN A 172 12.36 14.57 15.49
C GLN A 172 11.61 13.28 15.11
N LEU A 173 12.35 12.24 14.69
CA LEU A 173 11.76 10.93 14.42
C LEU A 173 11.18 10.34 15.71
N ALA A 174 11.96 10.31 16.80
CA ALA A 174 11.51 9.76 18.08
C ALA A 174 10.27 10.48 18.61
N ALA A 175 10.25 11.81 18.55
CA ALA A 175 9.08 12.60 18.93
C ALA A 175 7.85 12.32 18.06
N SER A 176 8.05 12.03 16.75
CA SER A 176 6.95 11.66 15.86
C SER A 176 6.40 10.28 16.19
N VAL A 177 7.26 9.29 16.47
CA VAL A 177 6.86 7.95 16.87
C VAL A 177 6.11 7.97 18.22
N GLU A 178 6.62 8.73 19.21
CA GLU A 178 5.95 8.89 20.50
C GLU A 178 4.54 9.47 20.35
N GLN A 179 4.37 10.51 19.54
CA GLN A 179 3.06 11.09 19.26
C GLN A 179 2.14 10.12 18.53
N ALA A 180 2.65 9.32 17.58
CA ALA A 180 1.87 8.29 16.91
C ALA A 180 1.41 7.22 17.90
N LEU A 181 2.29 6.73 18.78
CA LEU A 181 1.98 5.75 19.82
C LEU A 181 0.96 6.29 20.84
N ALA A 182 1.06 7.57 21.21
CA ALA A 182 0.09 8.22 22.12
C ALA A 182 -1.33 8.25 21.52
N LEU A 183 -1.47 8.24 20.20
CA LEU A 183 -2.76 8.10 19.51
C LEU A 183 -3.28 6.66 19.49
N GLN A 184 -2.51 5.68 19.92
CA GLN A 184 -2.89 4.26 20.03
C GLN A 184 -3.54 3.69 18.75
N PRO A 185 -2.95 3.86 17.56
CA PRO A 185 -3.49 3.25 16.34
C PRO A 185 -3.43 1.72 16.44
N GLN A 186 -4.17 1.04 15.58
CA GLN A 186 -4.12 -0.41 15.46
C GLN A 186 -2.99 -0.88 14.55
N HIS A 187 -2.53 0.02 13.68
CA HIS A 187 -1.53 -0.29 12.67
C HIS A 187 -0.62 0.93 12.45
N ILE A 188 0.66 0.69 12.20
CA ILE A 188 1.66 1.71 11.85
C ILE A 188 2.45 1.20 10.67
N SER A 189 2.45 1.98 9.58
CA SER A 189 3.37 1.79 8.46
C SER A 189 4.59 2.68 8.65
N ILE A 190 5.78 2.16 8.35
CA ILE A 190 7.02 2.91 8.37
C ILE A 190 7.71 2.81 7.00
N TYR A 191 7.97 3.93 6.37
CA TYR A 191 8.62 3.99 5.05
C TYR A 191 9.90 4.81 5.13
N GLY A 192 11.03 4.21 4.69
CA GLY A 192 12.23 4.98 4.41
C GLY A 192 12.01 5.84 3.17
N LEU A 193 12.43 7.10 3.23
CA LEU A 193 12.38 7.96 2.04
C LEU A 193 13.26 7.39 0.94
N GLN A 194 12.68 7.17 -0.22
CA GLN A 194 13.39 6.91 -1.47
C GLN A 194 13.20 8.10 -2.41
N VAL A 195 14.24 8.45 -3.14
CA VAL A 195 14.19 9.53 -4.13
C VAL A 195 13.91 8.91 -5.49
N GLU A 196 12.64 8.93 -5.87
CA GLU A 196 12.18 8.32 -7.10
C GLU A 196 12.30 9.30 -8.28
N GLU A 197 12.60 8.75 -9.46
CA GLU A 197 12.72 9.52 -10.69
C GLU A 197 11.45 10.31 -11.01
N GLY A 198 11.59 11.46 -11.65
CA GLY A 198 10.47 12.33 -12.00
C GLY A 198 9.90 13.16 -10.84
N THR A 199 10.31 12.93 -9.60
CA THR A 199 9.84 13.67 -8.42
C THR A 199 10.51 15.04 -8.27
N VAL A 200 9.95 15.88 -7.39
CA VAL A 200 10.61 17.14 -7.02
C VAL A 200 11.94 16.87 -6.32
N PHE A 201 12.00 15.83 -5.48
CA PHE A 201 13.21 15.47 -4.77
C PHE A 201 14.31 14.95 -5.69
N ALA A 202 14.01 14.21 -6.75
CA ALA A 202 15.00 13.81 -7.76
C ALA A 202 15.66 15.04 -8.39
N ARG A 203 14.87 16.01 -8.83
CA ARG A 203 15.40 17.28 -9.37
C ARG A 203 16.21 18.11 -8.37
N GLN A 204 15.85 18.08 -7.08
CA GLN A 204 16.62 18.75 -6.04
C GLN A 204 17.94 18.02 -5.75
N GLN A 205 17.94 16.70 -5.79
CA GLN A 205 19.14 15.87 -5.63
C GLN A 205 20.12 16.09 -6.78
N GLU A 206 19.65 16.05 -8.02
CA GLU A 206 20.44 16.35 -9.22
C GLU A 206 21.09 17.75 -9.16
N ALA A 207 20.36 18.70 -8.59
CA ALA A 207 20.85 20.08 -8.39
C ALA A 207 21.72 20.27 -7.14
N GLY A 208 22.03 19.19 -6.38
CA GLY A 208 22.82 19.26 -5.14
C GLY A 208 22.16 20.06 -4.01
N ARG A 209 20.81 20.15 -4.01
CA ARG A 209 20.04 20.96 -3.04
C ARG A 209 19.21 20.13 -2.06
N LEU A 210 19.25 18.81 -2.16
CA LEU A 210 18.52 17.90 -1.26
C LEU A 210 19.49 17.38 -0.20
N GLU A 211 19.29 17.79 1.04
CA GLU A 211 20.08 17.34 2.19
C GLU A 211 19.35 16.18 2.88
N LEU A 212 19.79 14.96 2.60
CA LEU A 212 19.28 13.74 3.25
C LEU A 212 20.18 13.36 4.45
N PRO A 213 19.63 12.69 5.47
CA PRO A 213 20.45 11.98 6.44
C PRO A 213 21.39 11.00 5.71
N ASP A 214 22.59 10.85 6.23
CA ASP A 214 23.53 9.88 5.70
C ASP A 214 23.05 8.41 5.95
N GLU A 215 23.78 7.46 5.38
CA GLU A 215 23.43 6.04 5.50
C GLU A 215 23.41 5.57 6.96
N GLN A 216 24.38 5.98 7.77
CA GLN A 216 24.47 5.62 9.19
C GLN A 216 23.30 6.20 10.00
N GLN A 217 22.94 7.44 9.73
CA GLN A 217 21.77 8.08 10.35
C GLN A 217 20.46 7.39 9.97
N THR A 218 20.30 7.09 8.68
CA THR A 218 19.11 6.39 8.16
C THR A 218 19.00 4.98 8.73
N GLU A 219 20.12 4.28 8.85
CA GLU A 219 20.19 2.96 9.48
C GLU A 219 19.80 3.02 10.96
N ALA A 220 20.33 4.01 11.71
CA ALA A 220 19.97 4.22 13.11
C ALA A 220 18.48 4.54 13.28
N MET A 221 17.87 5.33 12.37
CA MET A 221 16.43 5.61 12.35
C MET A 221 15.61 4.33 12.14
N TYR A 222 16.00 3.49 11.20
CA TYR A 222 15.36 2.19 10.97
C TYR A 222 15.44 1.30 12.22
N ASP A 223 16.63 1.13 12.79
CA ASP A 223 16.86 0.31 13.98
C ASP A 223 16.03 0.80 15.18
N TYR A 224 15.92 2.11 15.35
CA TYR A 224 15.06 2.71 16.37
C TYR A 224 13.58 2.30 16.17
N MET A 225 13.03 2.50 14.98
CA MET A 225 11.61 2.20 14.71
C MET A 225 11.30 0.70 14.85
N THR A 226 12.21 -0.15 14.34
CA THR A 226 12.05 -1.61 14.42
C THR A 226 12.25 -2.19 15.82
N SER A 227 12.81 -1.42 16.76
CA SER A 227 12.92 -1.79 18.17
C SER A 227 11.79 -1.24 19.02
N VAL A 228 11.39 0.01 18.80
CA VAL A 228 10.39 0.68 19.65
C VAL A 228 8.98 0.20 19.39
N LEU A 229 8.61 -0.09 18.13
CA LEU A 229 7.25 -0.52 17.81
C LEU A 229 6.90 -1.89 18.40
N PRO A 230 7.76 -2.94 18.31
CA PRO A 230 7.52 -4.19 19.04
C PRO A 230 7.43 -4.01 20.55
N SER A 231 8.26 -3.17 21.14
CA SER A 231 8.24 -2.84 22.57
C SER A 231 6.92 -2.16 23.00
N ALA A 232 6.25 -1.50 22.08
CA ALA A 232 4.94 -0.88 22.26
C ALA A 232 3.75 -1.83 21.94
N GLY A 233 4.02 -3.11 21.64
CA GLY A 233 3.01 -4.14 21.39
C GLY A 233 2.50 -4.21 19.96
N TYR A 234 3.31 -3.76 18.98
CA TYR A 234 3.03 -3.93 17.56
C TYR A 234 3.91 -5.03 16.97
N GLU A 235 3.29 -6.03 16.37
CA GLU A 235 3.98 -7.11 15.67
C GLU A 235 4.33 -6.68 14.25
N ARG A 236 5.58 -6.86 13.86
CA ARG A 236 6.00 -6.69 12.46
C ARG A 236 5.49 -7.87 11.65
N TYR A 237 4.60 -7.65 10.69
CA TYR A 237 4.08 -8.73 9.85
C TYR A 237 4.64 -8.73 8.42
N GLU A 238 5.25 -7.61 8.00
CA GLU A 238 6.02 -7.47 6.76
C GLU A 238 7.04 -6.34 6.87
N ILE A 239 7.80 -6.05 5.83
CA ILE A 239 8.99 -5.18 5.87
C ILE A 239 8.70 -3.79 6.46
N SER A 240 7.60 -3.16 6.07
CA SER A 240 7.28 -1.77 6.42
C SER A 240 6.11 -1.64 7.39
N ASN A 241 5.41 -2.73 7.71
CA ASN A 241 4.13 -2.65 8.42
C ASN A 241 4.12 -3.39 9.75
N PHE A 242 3.60 -2.70 10.75
CA PHE A 242 3.48 -3.13 12.13
C PHE A 242 2.02 -3.01 12.57
N ALA A 243 1.50 -4.01 13.27
CA ALA A 243 0.12 -4.02 13.72
C ALA A 243 -0.02 -4.60 15.12
N ARG A 244 -1.03 -4.17 15.86
CA ARG A 244 -1.49 -4.91 17.02
C ARG A 244 -2.00 -6.29 16.59
N PRO A 245 -1.94 -7.32 17.43
CA PRO A 245 -2.45 -8.66 17.10
C PRO A 245 -3.86 -8.60 16.50
N GLY A 246 -4.04 -9.22 15.34
CA GLY A 246 -5.32 -9.25 14.59
C GLY A 246 -5.62 -8.04 13.72
N PHE A 247 -4.74 -7.03 13.63
CA PHE A 247 -4.94 -5.80 12.83
C PHE A 247 -3.98 -5.64 11.66
N ALA A 248 -3.24 -6.67 11.27
CA ALA A 248 -2.48 -6.67 10.02
C ALA A 248 -3.43 -6.39 8.84
N SER A 249 -3.00 -5.56 7.87
CA SER A 249 -3.80 -5.29 6.68
C SER A 249 -3.97 -6.57 5.86
N ARG A 250 -5.22 -7.02 5.72
CA ARG A 250 -5.54 -8.22 4.93
C ARG A 250 -5.27 -7.97 3.44
N HIS A 251 -5.57 -6.77 2.97
CA HIS A 251 -5.36 -6.40 1.57
C HIS A 251 -3.88 -6.45 1.21
N ASN A 252 -3.01 -5.77 1.98
CA ASN A 252 -1.56 -5.77 1.76
C ASN A 252 -0.97 -7.18 1.93
N THR A 253 -1.42 -7.93 2.94
CA THR A 253 -1.01 -9.32 3.14
C THR A 253 -1.40 -10.19 1.94
N GLY A 254 -2.55 -9.91 1.29
CA GLY A 254 -2.99 -10.57 0.08
C GLY A 254 -1.98 -10.43 -1.06
N TYR A 255 -1.45 -9.23 -1.30
CA TYR A 255 -0.40 -9.00 -2.31
C TYR A 255 0.84 -9.88 -2.06
N TRP A 256 1.31 -9.91 -0.82
CA TRP A 256 2.51 -10.68 -0.45
C TRP A 256 2.28 -12.20 -0.48
N ARG A 257 1.04 -12.65 -0.44
CA ARG A 257 0.65 -14.07 -0.53
C ARG A 257 0.16 -14.48 -1.90
N ASP A 258 0.36 -13.63 -2.90
CA ASP A 258 -0.02 -13.92 -4.28
C ASP A 258 -1.54 -14.19 -4.44
N VAL A 259 -2.35 -13.54 -3.60
CA VAL A 259 -3.81 -13.60 -3.67
C VAL A 259 -4.29 -12.77 -4.87
N PRO A 260 -5.22 -13.30 -5.70
CA PRO A 260 -5.77 -12.55 -6.82
C PRO A 260 -6.43 -11.25 -6.38
N TYR A 261 -6.28 -10.21 -7.19
CA TYR A 261 -6.97 -8.95 -6.98
C TYR A 261 -7.33 -8.27 -8.29
N LEU A 262 -8.44 -7.54 -8.24
CA LEU A 262 -8.94 -6.71 -9.33
C LEU A 262 -8.59 -5.25 -9.03
N GLY A 263 -7.84 -4.60 -9.92
CA GLY A 263 -7.57 -3.17 -9.90
C GLY A 263 -8.55 -2.41 -10.78
N LEU A 264 -9.13 -1.34 -10.25
CA LEU A 264 -10.10 -0.47 -10.90
C LEU A 264 -9.65 0.98 -10.88
N GLY A 265 -9.89 1.71 -11.95
CA GLY A 265 -9.46 3.09 -12.12
C GLY A 265 -8.13 3.23 -12.88
N ALA A 266 -7.80 4.46 -13.28
CA ALA A 266 -6.57 4.75 -14.02
C ALA A 266 -5.33 4.31 -13.24
N ALA A 267 -4.33 3.77 -13.94
CA ALA A 267 -3.09 3.21 -13.39
C ALA A 267 -3.27 2.05 -12.39
N ALA A 268 -4.47 1.51 -12.23
CA ALA A 268 -4.65 0.34 -11.37
C ALA A 268 -4.14 -0.92 -12.06
N HIS A 269 -3.44 -1.76 -11.30
CA HIS A 269 -3.02 -3.09 -11.74
C HIS A 269 -3.96 -4.15 -11.19
N SER A 270 -4.12 -5.24 -11.93
CA SER A 270 -4.81 -6.44 -11.48
C SER A 270 -3.89 -7.65 -11.57
N TYR A 271 -4.10 -8.62 -10.71
CA TYR A 271 -3.51 -9.95 -10.81
C TYR A 271 -4.62 -10.99 -10.75
N TRP A 272 -4.87 -11.64 -11.88
CA TRP A 272 -5.99 -12.54 -12.03
C TRP A 272 -5.63 -13.75 -12.89
N GLU A 273 -5.95 -14.96 -12.43
CA GLU A 273 -5.65 -16.21 -13.16
C GLU A 273 -4.17 -16.32 -13.60
N GLY A 274 -3.23 -15.80 -12.78
CA GLY A 274 -1.81 -15.82 -13.09
C GLY A 274 -1.36 -14.76 -14.11
N GLN A 275 -2.25 -13.86 -14.50
CA GLN A 275 -1.99 -12.77 -15.44
C GLN A 275 -2.00 -11.41 -14.74
N ARG A 276 -1.14 -10.51 -15.19
CA ARG A 276 -1.15 -9.11 -14.78
C ARG A 276 -1.82 -8.27 -15.85
N LEU A 277 -2.66 -7.34 -15.41
CA LEU A 277 -3.29 -6.36 -16.27
C LEU A 277 -3.01 -4.97 -15.71
N GLU A 278 -2.80 -4.01 -16.58
CA GLU A 278 -2.60 -2.61 -16.23
C GLU A 278 -3.67 -1.74 -16.90
N ASN A 279 -4.31 -0.86 -16.14
CA ASN A 279 -5.17 0.19 -16.69
C ASN A 279 -4.32 1.38 -17.16
N PRO A 280 -4.71 2.11 -18.23
CA PRO A 280 -3.98 3.29 -18.67
C PRO A 280 -3.77 4.29 -17.52
N ALA A 281 -2.54 4.77 -17.38
CA ALA A 281 -2.20 5.75 -16.34
C ALA A 281 -2.75 7.14 -16.65
N GLU A 282 -2.83 7.53 -17.95
CA GLU A 282 -3.39 8.80 -18.37
C GLU A 282 -4.92 8.83 -18.21
N LEU A 283 -5.44 9.86 -17.52
CA LEU A 283 -6.87 9.99 -17.22
C LEU A 283 -7.75 9.95 -18.47
N SER A 284 -7.37 10.70 -19.53
CA SER A 284 -8.11 10.74 -20.79
C SER A 284 -8.14 9.36 -21.45
N ALA A 285 -7.00 8.69 -21.57
CA ALA A 285 -6.90 7.37 -22.19
C ALA A 285 -7.75 6.33 -21.45
N TYR A 286 -7.77 6.38 -20.11
CA TYR A 286 -8.62 5.53 -19.29
C TYR A 286 -10.12 5.82 -19.54
N MET A 287 -10.55 7.09 -19.43
CA MET A 287 -11.94 7.49 -19.61
C MET A 287 -12.45 7.18 -21.02
N ASP A 288 -11.68 7.47 -22.05
CA ASP A 288 -12.03 7.18 -23.45
C ASP A 288 -12.21 5.67 -23.70
N ARG A 289 -11.37 4.86 -23.06
CA ARG A 289 -11.44 3.40 -23.17
C ARG A 289 -12.74 2.87 -22.58
N ILE A 290 -13.11 3.35 -21.37
CA ILE A 290 -14.36 3.00 -20.70
C ILE A 290 -15.58 3.52 -21.50
N ALA A 291 -15.52 4.75 -22.02
CA ALA A 291 -16.59 5.32 -22.82
C ALA A 291 -16.84 4.52 -24.11
N ALA A 292 -15.78 3.97 -24.70
CA ALA A 292 -15.87 3.09 -25.87
C ALA A 292 -16.33 1.65 -25.54
N GLY A 293 -16.68 1.33 -24.30
CA GLY A 293 -17.08 -0.01 -23.86
C GLY A 293 -15.96 -1.05 -23.92
N ARG A 294 -14.70 -0.62 -23.96
CA ARG A 294 -13.54 -1.52 -23.97
C ARG A 294 -13.09 -1.83 -22.54
N PRO A 295 -12.53 -3.04 -22.28
CA PRO A 295 -11.90 -3.35 -20.99
C PRO A 295 -10.83 -2.29 -20.65
N ALA A 296 -10.78 -1.82 -19.42
CA ALA A 296 -9.74 -0.89 -18.99
C ALA A 296 -8.38 -1.58 -18.97
N GLY A 297 -8.29 -2.75 -18.37
CA GLY A 297 -7.06 -3.51 -18.26
C GLY A 297 -6.51 -3.98 -19.60
N GLN A 298 -5.21 -3.78 -19.77
CA GLN A 298 -4.41 -4.32 -20.86
C GLN A 298 -3.52 -5.42 -20.28
N LEU A 299 -3.44 -6.54 -20.97
CA LEU A 299 -2.61 -7.65 -20.54
C LEU A 299 -1.14 -7.24 -20.66
N GLU A 300 -0.39 -7.40 -19.58
CA GLU A 300 1.06 -7.33 -19.61
C GLU A 300 1.64 -8.58 -20.29
N GLU A 301 2.90 -8.53 -20.70
CA GLU A 301 3.56 -9.71 -21.25
C GLU A 301 3.49 -10.86 -20.23
N PRO A 302 3.09 -12.07 -20.65
CA PRO A 302 2.99 -13.20 -19.74
C PRO A 302 4.36 -13.50 -19.10
N ALA A 303 4.43 -13.49 -17.79
CA ALA A 303 5.63 -13.88 -17.08
C ALA A 303 5.97 -15.35 -17.36
N THR A 304 7.24 -15.66 -17.64
CA THR A 304 7.71 -17.05 -17.73
C THR A 304 7.53 -17.74 -16.38
N ARG A 305 7.59 -19.07 -16.39
CA ARG A 305 7.48 -19.84 -15.13
C ARG A 305 8.58 -19.48 -14.14
N GLU A 306 9.77 -19.21 -14.63
CA GLU A 306 10.92 -18.77 -13.85
C GLU A 306 10.65 -17.41 -13.18
N ILE A 307 10.14 -16.45 -13.94
CA ILE A 307 9.74 -15.13 -13.42
C ILE A 307 8.67 -15.31 -12.35
N GLN A 308 7.63 -16.13 -12.58
CA GLN A 308 6.58 -16.38 -11.60
C GLN A 308 7.11 -17.03 -10.31
N MET A 309 8.08 -17.94 -10.40
CA MET A 309 8.73 -18.52 -9.22
C MET A 309 9.54 -17.47 -8.44
N GLY A 310 10.29 -16.61 -9.15
CA GLY A 310 11.03 -15.50 -8.53
C GLY A 310 10.10 -14.51 -7.84
N GLU A 311 9.03 -14.07 -8.51
CA GLU A 311 8.01 -13.18 -7.95
C GLU A 311 7.35 -13.77 -6.69
N PHE A 312 6.98 -15.04 -6.73
CA PHE A 312 6.42 -15.72 -5.56
C PHE A 312 7.39 -15.65 -4.36
N CYS A 313 8.67 -15.96 -4.60
CA CYS A 313 9.68 -15.88 -3.55
C CYS A 313 9.89 -14.45 -3.04
N PHE A 314 10.03 -13.49 -3.95
CA PHE A 314 10.19 -12.08 -3.64
C PHE A 314 9.02 -11.54 -2.80
N LEU A 315 7.77 -11.82 -3.19
CA LEU A 315 6.59 -11.36 -2.47
C LEU A 315 6.49 -12.01 -1.09
N ALA A 316 6.67 -13.34 -1.00
CA ALA A 316 6.57 -14.06 0.25
C ALA A 316 7.67 -13.64 1.26
N LEU A 317 8.91 -13.42 0.81
CA LEU A 317 10.02 -12.98 1.66
C LEU A 317 9.82 -11.57 2.26
N ARG A 318 8.93 -10.76 1.70
CA ARG A 318 8.56 -9.47 2.33
C ARG A 318 7.80 -9.66 3.63
N THR A 319 7.19 -10.81 3.86
CA THR A 319 6.45 -11.09 5.09
C THR A 319 7.36 -11.68 6.18
N ALA A 320 6.99 -11.46 7.44
CA ALA A 320 7.69 -12.06 8.57
C ALA A 320 7.66 -13.60 8.55
N ARG A 321 6.64 -14.21 7.91
CA ARG A 321 6.53 -15.67 7.73
C ARG A 321 7.47 -16.20 6.64
N GLY A 322 7.70 -15.41 5.59
CA GLY A 322 8.51 -15.83 4.45
C GLY A 322 7.81 -16.80 3.51
N ILE A 323 8.62 -17.57 2.78
CA ILE A 323 8.19 -18.54 1.76
C ILE A 323 7.73 -19.83 2.44
N ASP A 324 6.47 -20.19 2.23
CA ASP A 324 5.94 -21.50 2.59
C ASP A 324 6.38 -22.52 1.52
N LYS A 325 7.22 -23.47 1.91
CA LYS A 325 7.82 -24.46 0.99
C LYS A 325 6.76 -25.38 0.36
N ALA A 326 5.73 -25.73 1.13
CA ALA A 326 4.64 -26.57 0.62
C ALA A 326 3.77 -25.80 -0.39
N ALA A 327 3.47 -24.53 -0.12
CA ALA A 327 2.74 -23.67 -1.05
C ALA A 327 3.51 -23.50 -2.38
N PHE A 328 4.84 -23.29 -2.32
CA PHE A 328 5.67 -23.26 -3.51
C PHE A 328 5.61 -24.58 -4.30
N ALA A 329 5.74 -25.71 -3.61
CA ALA A 329 5.69 -27.02 -4.26
C ALA A 329 4.33 -27.30 -4.91
N VAL A 330 3.24 -26.93 -4.25
CA VAL A 330 1.86 -27.08 -4.80
C VAL A 330 1.69 -26.21 -6.04
N LYS A 331 2.12 -24.94 -6.00
CA LYS A 331 1.94 -24.01 -7.12
C LYS A 331 2.80 -24.36 -8.34
N PHE A 332 4.05 -24.75 -8.11
CA PHE A 332 5.02 -24.95 -9.20
C PHE A 332 5.35 -26.41 -9.51
N GLY A 333 4.84 -27.37 -8.72
CA GLY A 333 5.13 -28.79 -8.92
C GLY A 333 6.61 -29.16 -8.71
N ARG A 334 7.37 -28.32 -8.01
CA ARG A 334 8.82 -28.47 -7.74
C ARG A 334 9.12 -28.08 -6.30
N LEU A 335 10.05 -28.75 -5.67
CA LEU A 335 10.56 -28.33 -4.36
C LEU A 335 11.43 -27.06 -4.54
N ILE A 336 11.30 -26.10 -3.64
CA ILE A 336 12.04 -24.84 -3.71
C ILE A 336 13.56 -25.08 -3.70
N ASP A 337 14.02 -26.03 -2.90
CA ASP A 337 15.44 -26.40 -2.83
C ASP A 337 15.96 -26.95 -4.16
N SER A 338 15.12 -27.55 -5.01
CA SER A 338 15.54 -28.03 -6.33
C SER A 338 15.73 -26.92 -7.35
N VAL A 339 15.20 -25.70 -7.04
CA VAL A 339 15.29 -24.52 -7.93
C VAL A 339 16.29 -23.51 -7.38
N TYR A 340 16.22 -23.24 -6.07
CA TYR A 340 16.92 -22.13 -5.41
C TYR A 340 17.97 -22.59 -4.39
N HIS A 341 18.48 -23.82 -4.47
CA HIS A 341 19.46 -24.34 -3.52
C HIS A 341 20.63 -23.37 -3.28
N ARG A 342 21.26 -22.89 -4.38
CA ARG A 342 22.42 -22.00 -4.29
C ARG A 342 22.09 -20.64 -3.64
N PRO A 343 21.06 -19.88 -4.07
CA PRO A 343 20.62 -18.66 -3.40
C PRO A 343 20.29 -18.86 -1.92
N ILE A 344 19.60 -19.94 -1.57
CA ILE A 344 19.24 -20.25 -0.18
C ILE A 344 20.50 -20.42 0.68
N GLU A 345 21.44 -21.27 0.27
CA GLU A 345 22.66 -21.54 1.04
C GLU A 345 23.55 -20.29 1.14
N GLU A 346 23.64 -19.49 0.06
CA GLU A 346 24.39 -18.25 0.08
C GLU A 346 23.79 -17.23 1.06
N MET A 347 22.48 -17.00 1.02
CA MET A 347 21.84 -16.04 1.91
C MET A 347 21.80 -16.51 3.36
N LYS A 348 21.68 -17.81 3.61
CA LYS A 348 21.85 -18.40 4.95
C LYS A 348 23.28 -18.20 5.46
N GLY A 349 24.29 -18.46 4.61
CA GLY A 349 25.70 -18.25 4.96
C GLY A 349 26.05 -16.80 5.30
N ARG A 350 25.33 -15.83 4.72
CA ARG A 350 25.44 -14.41 5.02
C ARG A 350 24.61 -13.97 6.25
N GLY A 351 23.84 -14.88 6.87
CA GLY A 351 22.99 -14.59 8.00
C GLY A 351 21.73 -13.75 7.66
N LEU A 352 21.37 -13.66 6.37
CA LEU A 352 20.23 -12.87 5.89
C LEU A 352 18.94 -13.69 5.81
N LEU A 353 19.06 -15.00 5.60
CA LEU A 353 17.94 -15.93 5.49
C LEU A 353 18.03 -16.98 6.61
N ALA A 354 16.90 -17.34 7.17
CA ALA A 354 16.76 -18.46 8.08
C ALA A 354 15.70 -19.43 7.56
N GLU A 355 15.77 -20.65 8.04
CA GLU A 355 14.93 -21.75 7.60
C GLU A 355 14.40 -22.52 8.81
N ASP A 356 13.12 -22.81 8.81
CA ASP A 356 12.51 -23.81 9.68
C ASP A 356 11.97 -25.00 8.87
N GLU A 357 11.27 -25.92 9.52
CA GLU A 357 10.72 -27.11 8.84
C GLU A 357 9.78 -26.78 7.67
N SER A 358 9.08 -25.65 7.71
CA SER A 358 8.02 -25.28 6.78
C SER A 358 8.31 -24.06 5.92
N CYS A 359 9.15 -23.15 6.38
CA CYS A 359 9.32 -21.84 5.77
C CYS A 359 10.80 -21.43 5.63
N LEU A 360 11.04 -20.60 4.63
CA LEU A 360 12.25 -19.78 4.50
C LEU A 360 11.87 -18.33 4.78
N HIS A 361 12.52 -17.67 5.73
CA HIS A 361 12.18 -16.31 6.13
C HIS A 361 13.43 -15.44 6.33
N LEU A 362 13.27 -14.14 6.21
CA LEU A 362 14.34 -13.19 6.49
C LEU A 362 14.67 -13.17 7.98
N THR A 363 15.95 -13.13 8.30
CA THR A 363 16.41 -12.78 9.64
C THR A 363 16.17 -11.29 9.92
N PRO A 364 16.31 -10.77 11.15
CA PRO A 364 16.29 -9.33 11.40
C PRO A 364 17.28 -8.56 10.53
N LEU A 365 18.48 -9.11 10.29
CA LEU A 365 19.48 -8.55 9.38
C LEU A 365 18.98 -8.61 7.92
N GLY A 366 18.39 -9.74 7.52
CA GLY A 366 17.80 -9.90 6.19
C GLY A 366 16.65 -8.94 5.92
N MET A 367 15.83 -8.61 6.92
CA MET A 367 14.78 -7.61 6.79
C MET A 367 15.32 -6.18 6.57
N LYS A 368 16.51 -5.89 7.10
CA LYS A 368 17.19 -4.61 6.90
C LYS A 368 17.77 -4.49 5.49
N TYR A 369 18.29 -5.59 4.95
CA TYR A 369 18.92 -5.67 3.64
C TYR A 369 18.12 -6.54 2.65
N GLY A 370 16.80 -6.48 2.72
CA GLY A 370 15.89 -7.34 1.97
C GLY A 370 16.14 -7.38 0.47
N ASN A 371 16.47 -6.25 -0.14
CA ASN A 371 16.74 -6.17 -1.58
C ASN A 371 17.83 -7.13 -2.04
N ILE A 372 18.89 -7.30 -1.23
CA ILE A 372 19.98 -8.25 -1.54
C ILE A 372 19.45 -9.68 -1.61
N VAL A 373 18.53 -10.02 -0.68
CA VAL A 373 17.94 -11.37 -0.69
C VAL A 373 16.95 -11.50 -1.85
N PHE A 374 16.15 -10.48 -2.12
CA PHE A 374 15.16 -10.52 -3.20
C PHE A 374 15.81 -10.71 -4.57
N GLU A 375 16.91 -9.98 -4.85
CA GLU A 375 17.67 -10.13 -6.10
C GLU A 375 18.20 -11.55 -6.30
N ALA A 376 18.59 -12.24 -5.22
CA ALA A 376 19.10 -13.59 -5.30
C ALA A 376 18.04 -14.63 -5.76
N PHE A 377 16.75 -14.32 -5.62
CA PHE A 377 15.65 -15.17 -6.08
C PHE A 377 15.09 -14.76 -7.44
N LEU A 378 15.54 -13.67 -8.03
CA LEU A 378 15.20 -13.30 -9.42
C LEU A 378 16.14 -14.08 -10.36
N LEU A 379 15.55 -14.95 -11.20
CA LEU A 379 16.28 -15.81 -12.15
C LEU A 379 16.46 -15.12 -13.52
#